data_d425e0bc9e6fe08684fd408e4c3420ed
#
_entry.id   d425e0bc9e6fe08684fd408e4c3420ed
#
_cell.length_a   1.000
_cell.length_b   1.000
_cell.length_c   1.000
_cell.angle_alpha   90.00
_cell.angle_beta   90.00
_cell.angle_gamma   90.00
#
_symmetry.space_group_name_H-M   'P 1'
#
loop_
_entity.id
_entity.type
_entity.pdbx_description
1 polymer ?
#
loop_
_entity_poly.entity_id
_entity_poly.type
_entity_poly.pdbx_seq_one_letter_code
_entity_poly.pdbx_strand_id
1 'polypeptide(L)'
;MVKGRMLNVIKYLEKHKETGYRQIAEAMDETTRAIRYDIDKINDELSLQKLPLIEKLPKGKLKVPESLDLSIFLEDNEFVFSAKERIKILRLMILFDTTNLNIRKLSEILQVSRRSIQNDIEEIQQELEEDDIYLEYKNGFYLIEKSKKSYEVRSKEIRSHIKTLYKTHLTTTYEAYIKNLIYKMFLPVDLNELFLWIDGLLKKTGWIFSDQTYKWYVANICTFTWYMIKEKDLPEHE
;
A
#
# COMPACT_ATOMS: atom_id res chain seq x y z
N MET A 1 -21.83 3.45 -6.15
CA MET A 1 -20.40 3.71 -6.42
C MET A 1 -19.55 2.70 -5.66
N VAL A 2 -18.83 1.87 -6.41
CA VAL A 2 -18.01 0.76 -5.87
C VAL A 2 -16.72 1.34 -5.26
N LYS A 3 -16.39 1.01 -4.00
CA LYS A 3 -15.22 1.52 -3.27
C LYS A 3 -14.02 0.57 -3.43
N GLY A 4 -12.80 1.06 -3.22
CA GLY A 4 -11.54 0.34 -3.49
C GLY A 4 -11.47 -1.10 -2.97
N ARG A 5 -11.93 -1.41 -1.74
CA ARG A 5 -12.01 -2.78 -1.22
C ARG A 5 -12.96 -3.65 -2.06
N MET A 6 -14.10 -3.10 -2.47
CA MET A 6 -15.07 -3.81 -3.31
C MET A 6 -14.47 -4.18 -4.68
N LEU A 7 -13.63 -3.32 -5.27
CA LEU A 7 -12.91 -3.63 -6.51
C LEU A 7 -11.93 -4.80 -6.33
N ASN A 8 -11.25 -4.87 -5.19
CA ASN A 8 -10.38 -6.01 -4.88
C ASN A 8 -11.18 -7.30 -4.72
N VAL A 9 -12.36 -7.23 -4.07
CA VAL A 9 -13.30 -8.36 -3.99
C VAL A 9 -13.77 -8.78 -5.38
N ILE A 10 -14.12 -7.84 -6.25
CA ILE A 10 -14.52 -8.11 -7.65
C ILE A 10 -13.38 -8.80 -8.41
N LYS A 11 -12.14 -8.29 -8.35
CA LYS A 11 -10.98 -8.93 -8.98
C LYS A 11 -10.71 -10.34 -8.47
N TYR A 12 -10.95 -10.58 -7.18
CA TYR A 12 -10.83 -11.92 -6.60
C TYR A 12 -11.91 -12.85 -7.16
N LEU A 13 -13.16 -12.39 -7.21
CA LEU A 13 -14.31 -13.15 -7.73
C LEU A 13 -14.18 -13.47 -9.23
N GLU A 14 -13.57 -12.59 -10.03
CA GLU A 14 -13.31 -12.88 -11.44
C GLU A 14 -12.38 -14.08 -11.62
N LYS A 15 -11.38 -14.21 -10.75
CA LYS A 15 -10.42 -15.32 -10.76
C LYS A 15 -10.97 -16.59 -10.11
N HIS A 16 -11.91 -16.44 -9.16
CA HIS A 16 -12.45 -17.50 -8.33
C HIS A 16 -13.97 -17.46 -8.38
N LYS A 17 -14.54 -18.00 -9.47
CA LYS A 17 -16.00 -17.98 -9.73
C LYS A 17 -16.82 -18.69 -8.64
N GLU A 18 -16.23 -19.65 -7.93
CA GLU A 18 -16.79 -20.28 -6.74
C GLU A 18 -15.82 -20.10 -5.56
N THR A 19 -16.30 -19.53 -4.48
CA THR A 19 -15.48 -19.20 -3.30
C THR A 19 -16.35 -19.10 -2.05
N GLY A 20 -15.79 -18.67 -0.92
CA GLY A 20 -16.54 -18.42 0.31
C GLY A 20 -16.13 -17.09 0.96
N TYR A 21 -17.03 -16.51 1.76
CA TYR A 21 -16.75 -15.27 2.48
C TYR A 21 -15.45 -15.32 3.30
N ARG A 22 -15.16 -16.49 3.91
CA ARG A 22 -13.96 -16.67 4.72
C ARG A 22 -12.70 -16.65 3.88
N GLN A 23 -12.70 -17.30 2.72
CA GLN A 23 -11.58 -17.34 1.79
C GLN A 23 -11.25 -15.96 1.25
N ILE A 24 -12.27 -15.16 0.89
CA ILE A 24 -12.10 -13.78 0.46
C ILE A 24 -11.53 -12.95 1.62
N ALA A 25 -12.09 -13.10 2.82
CA ALA A 25 -11.65 -12.37 4.01
C ALA A 25 -10.18 -12.63 4.34
N GLU A 26 -9.75 -13.89 4.31
CA GLU A 26 -8.35 -14.30 4.50
C GLU A 26 -7.42 -13.73 3.41
N ALA A 27 -7.86 -13.77 2.14
CA ALA A 27 -7.09 -13.24 1.02
C ALA A 27 -6.93 -11.71 1.04
N MET A 28 -7.90 -10.99 1.64
CA MET A 28 -7.93 -9.53 1.72
C MET A 28 -7.42 -8.99 3.07
N ASP A 29 -7.07 -9.84 4.03
CA ASP A 29 -6.78 -9.49 5.43
C ASP A 29 -7.92 -8.64 6.05
N GLU A 30 -9.16 -9.09 5.85
CA GLU A 30 -10.39 -8.41 6.27
C GLU A 30 -11.30 -9.32 7.09
N THR A 31 -12.31 -8.73 7.74
CA THR A 31 -13.31 -9.53 8.47
C THR A 31 -14.35 -10.11 7.51
N THR A 32 -14.85 -11.32 7.80
CA THR A 32 -15.96 -11.93 7.06
C THR A 32 -17.21 -11.03 7.02
N ARG A 33 -17.43 -10.22 8.05
CA ARG A 33 -18.52 -9.23 8.11
C ARG A 33 -18.34 -8.13 7.08
N ALA A 34 -17.12 -7.62 6.92
CA ALA A 34 -16.79 -6.60 5.94
C ALA A 34 -17.00 -7.12 4.50
N ILE A 35 -16.55 -8.35 4.23
CA ILE A 35 -16.74 -8.98 2.91
C ILE A 35 -18.23 -9.22 2.61
N ARG A 36 -19.04 -9.64 3.60
CA ARG A 36 -20.50 -9.75 3.39
C ARG A 36 -21.11 -8.42 2.97
N TYR A 37 -20.76 -7.35 3.68
CA TYR A 37 -21.26 -6.01 3.35
C TYR A 37 -20.84 -5.60 1.92
N ASP A 38 -19.60 -5.91 1.51
CA ASP A 38 -19.12 -5.57 0.16
C ASP A 38 -19.87 -6.37 -0.91
N ILE A 39 -20.11 -7.68 -0.71
CA ILE A 39 -20.91 -8.51 -1.63
C ILE A 39 -22.35 -8.00 -1.74
N ASP A 40 -22.95 -7.58 -0.61
CA ASP A 40 -24.30 -7.01 -0.63
C ASP A 40 -24.32 -5.74 -1.48
N LYS A 41 -23.35 -4.86 -1.32
CA LYS A 41 -23.21 -3.62 -2.09
C LYS A 41 -22.93 -3.87 -3.58
N ILE A 42 -22.09 -4.85 -3.90
CA ILE A 42 -21.87 -5.27 -5.30
C ILE A 42 -23.18 -5.75 -5.91
N ASN A 43 -23.95 -6.57 -5.19
CA ASN A 43 -25.25 -7.05 -5.68
C ASN A 43 -26.28 -5.91 -5.81
N ASP A 44 -26.27 -4.91 -4.93
CA ASP A 44 -27.11 -3.71 -5.07
C ASP A 44 -26.82 -3.00 -6.41
N GLU A 45 -25.53 -2.79 -6.73
CA GLU A 45 -25.10 -2.12 -7.99
C GLU A 45 -25.44 -2.98 -9.22
N LEU A 46 -25.24 -4.31 -9.16
CA LEU A 46 -25.63 -5.25 -10.21
C LEU A 46 -27.15 -5.20 -10.46
N SER A 47 -27.95 -5.17 -9.38
CA SER A 47 -29.41 -5.08 -9.46
C SER A 47 -29.87 -3.78 -10.14
N LEU A 48 -29.22 -2.64 -9.81
CA LEU A 48 -29.51 -1.34 -10.45
C LEU A 48 -29.24 -1.39 -11.96
N GLN A 49 -28.24 -2.15 -12.39
CA GLN A 49 -27.88 -2.32 -13.81
C GLN A 49 -28.64 -3.48 -14.48
N LYS A 50 -29.56 -4.14 -13.76
CA LYS A 50 -30.33 -5.31 -14.23
C LYS A 50 -29.44 -6.48 -14.68
N LEU A 51 -28.28 -6.65 -14.02
CA LEU A 51 -27.33 -7.72 -14.25
C LEU A 51 -27.57 -8.91 -13.31
N PRO A 52 -27.11 -10.12 -13.66
CA PRO A 52 -27.16 -11.29 -12.77
C PRO A 52 -26.43 -10.99 -11.45
N LEU A 53 -26.99 -11.50 -10.33
CA LEU A 53 -26.41 -11.27 -9.00
C LEU A 53 -25.42 -12.39 -8.63
N ILE A 54 -24.46 -12.06 -7.78
CA ILE A 54 -23.60 -13.06 -7.13
C ILE A 54 -24.48 -13.90 -6.19
N GLU A 55 -24.53 -15.19 -6.44
CA GLU A 55 -25.35 -16.14 -5.69
C GLU A 55 -24.76 -16.43 -4.32
N LYS A 56 -25.59 -16.32 -3.27
CA LYS A 56 -25.24 -16.68 -1.90
C LYS A 56 -25.70 -18.13 -1.63
N LEU A 57 -24.75 -19.04 -1.51
CA LEU A 57 -24.98 -20.43 -1.28
C LEU A 57 -24.91 -20.83 0.21
N PRO A 58 -25.46 -21.99 0.60
CA PRO A 58 -25.34 -22.48 1.98
C PRO A 58 -23.89 -22.53 2.47
N LYS A 59 -23.72 -22.50 3.81
CA LYS A 59 -22.41 -22.54 4.49
C LYS A 59 -21.47 -21.39 4.12
N GLY A 60 -22.03 -20.25 3.68
CA GLY A 60 -21.24 -19.04 3.39
C GLY A 60 -20.44 -19.11 2.09
N LYS A 61 -20.82 -19.99 1.17
CA LYS A 61 -20.27 -20.03 -0.18
C LYS A 61 -20.91 -18.98 -1.08
N LEU A 62 -20.17 -18.62 -2.12
CA LEU A 62 -20.56 -17.67 -3.17
C LEU A 62 -20.28 -18.30 -4.53
N LYS A 63 -21.15 -18.00 -5.49
CA LYS A 63 -20.98 -18.37 -6.88
C LYS A 63 -21.24 -17.17 -7.77
N VAL A 64 -20.30 -16.87 -8.65
CA VAL A 64 -20.46 -15.85 -9.70
C VAL A 64 -21.08 -16.53 -10.92
N PRO A 65 -22.26 -16.09 -11.40
CA PRO A 65 -22.86 -16.63 -12.62
C PRO A 65 -21.88 -16.51 -13.81
N GLU A 66 -21.83 -17.52 -14.66
CA GLU A 66 -20.96 -17.52 -15.86
C GLU A 66 -21.29 -16.38 -16.82
N SER A 67 -22.56 -15.98 -16.88
CA SER A 67 -23.03 -14.86 -17.70
C SER A 67 -22.69 -13.48 -17.12
N LEU A 68 -22.14 -13.42 -15.90
CA LEU A 68 -21.77 -12.15 -15.25
C LEU A 68 -20.32 -11.83 -15.51
N ASP A 69 -20.10 -10.77 -16.27
CA ASP A 69 -18.80 -10.12 -16.45
C ASP A 69 -18.65 -9.01 -15.41
N LEU A 70 -17.77 -9.21 -14.45
CA LEU A 70 -17.49 -8.23 -13.40
C LEU A 70 -16.50 -7.16 -13.85
N SER A 71 -15.86 -7.30 -15.03
CA SER A 71 -14.91 -6.31 -15.56
C SER A 71 -15.57 -4.94 -15.79
N ILE A 72 -16.89 -4.91 -16.01
CA ILE A 72 -17.67 -3.66 -16.10
C ILE A 72 -17.48 -2.72 -14.90
N PHE A 73 -17.18 -3.26 -13.72
CA PHE A 73 -16.87 -2.44 -12.54
C PHE A 73 -15.42 -1.96 -12.51
N LEU A 74 -14.56 -2.51 -13.35
CA LEU A 74 -13.14 -2.19 -13.39
C LEU A 74 -12.83 -1.10 -14.42
N GLU A 75 -13.66 -0.95 -15.45
CA GLU A 75 -13.45 -0.01 -16.56
C GLU A 75 -13.82 1.45 -16.21
N ASP A 76 -14.85 1.67 -15.37
CA ASP A 76 -15.39 3.01 -15.07
C ASP A 76 -15.07 3.55 -13.65
N ASN A 77 -14.36 2.80 -12.82
CA ASN A 77 -14.13 3.25 -11.45
C ASN A 77 -12.68 3.70 -11.25
N GLU A 78 -12.52 4.97 -10.95
CA GLU A 78 -11.32 5.48 -10.31
C GLU A 78 -11.01 4.63 -9.07
N PHE A 79 -9.81 4.09 -9.04
CA PHE A 79 -9.38 3.16 -7.99
C PHE A 79 -9.31 3.87 -6.63
N VAL A 80 -10.12 3.42 -5.65
CA VAL A 80 -10.09 3.94 -4.29
C VAL A 80 -9.44 2.92 -3.36
N PHE A 81 -8.35 3.31 -2.70
CA PHE A 81 -7.64 2.48 -1.73
C PHE A 81 -8.49 2.18 -0.49
N SER A 82 -8.40 0.96 0.04
CA SER A 82 -8.94 0.62 1.37
C SER A 82 -8.26 1.45 2.46
N ALA A 83 -8.86 1.55 3.65
CA ALA A 83 -8.25 2.30 4.76
C ALA A 83 -6.82 1.81 5.08
N LYS A 84 -6.62 0.49 5.17
CA LYS A 84 -5.30 -0.12 5.41
C LYS A 84 -4.27 0.23 4.31
N GLU A 85 -4.68 0.20 3.05
CA GLU A 85 -3.81 0.57 1.93
C GLU A 85 -3.48 2.07 1.96
N ARG A 86 -4.47 2.92 2.26
CA ARG A 86 -4.25 4.37 2.39
C ARG A 86 -3.27 4.71 3.50
N ILE A 87 -3.42 4.11 4.68
CA ILE A 87 -2.51 4.32 5.81
C ILE A 87 -1.07 3.99 5.41
N LYS A 88 -0.84 2.86 4.74
CA LYS A 88 0.49 2.49 4.25
C LYS A 88 1.04 3.48 3.21
N ILE A 89 0.21 3.95 2.28
CA ILE A 89 0.58 4.97 1.29
C ILE A 89 0.93 6.29 2.00
N LEU A 90 0.04 6.75 2.89
CA LEU A 90 0.25 7.99 3.65
C LEU A 90 1.51 7.93 4.51
N ARG A 91 1.75 6.80 5.18
CA ARG A 91 2.94 6.56 5.99
C ARG A 91 4.22 6.69 5.16
N LEU A 92 4.28 6.08 3.97
CA LEU A 92 5.38 6.26 3.02
C LEU A 92 5.55 7.73 2.63
N MET A 93 4.46 8.40 2.22
CA MET A 93 4.51 9.80 1.82
C MET A 93 5.01 10.71 2.96
N ILE A 94 4.56 10.47 4.19
CA ILE A 94 4.97 11.23 5.37
C ILE A 94 6.44 10.98 5.70
N LEU A 95 6.90 9.74 5.71
CA LEU A 95 8.28 9.40 6.08
C LEU A 95 9.32 9.85 5.04
N PHE A 96 8.97 9.85 3.76
CA PHE A 96 9.94 10.07 2.68
C PHE A 96 9.73 11.37 1.90
N ASP A 97 8.54 11.96 1.89
CA ASP A 97 8.25 13.20 1.16
C ASP A 97 7.14 14.00 1.84
N THR A 98 7.50 14.74 2.88
CA THR A 98 6.56 15.62 3.59
C THR A 98 6.41 17.01 2.96
N THR A 99 7.21 17.34 1.96
CA THR A 99 7.18 18.68 1.35
C THR A 99 5.87 18.93 0.62
N ASN A 100 5.15 19.98 1.05
CA ASN A 100 3.88 20.42 0.46
C ASN A 100 2.69 19.44 0.59
N LEU A 101 2.76 18.43 1.48
CA LEU A 101 1.61 17.59 1.78
C LEU A 101 0.66 18.34 2.72
N ASN A 102 -0.62 18.36 2.36
CA ASN A 102 -1.69 18.85 3.22
C ASN A 102 -2.94 17.98 3.03
N ILE A 103 -3.87 18.08 3.98
CA ILE A 103 -5.09 17.26 4.00
C ILE A 103 -5.88 17.38 2.70
N ARG A 104 -5.96 18.57 2.12
CA ARG A 104 -6.69 18.80 0.87
C ARG A 104 -6.03 18.03 -0.29
N LYS A 105 -4.72 18.21 -0.48
CA LYS A 105 -3.96 17.55 -1.53
C LYS A 105 -4.01 16.03 -1.39
N LEU A 106 -3.86 15.51 -0.16
CA LEU A 106 -3.95 14.08 0.12
C LEU A 106 -5.36 13.53 -0.16
N SER A 107 -6.42 14.26 0.19
CA SER A 107 -7.79 13.85 -0.11
C SER A 107 -8.06 13.80 -1.63
N GLU A 108 -7.50 14.72 -2.39
CA GLU A 108 -7.57 14.74 -3.87
C GLU A 108 -6.78 13.58 -4.49
N ILE A 109 -5.54 13.33 -4.03
CA ILE A 109 -4.69 12.23 -4.53
C ILE A 109 -5.30 10.86 -4.25
N LEU A 110 -5.82 10.65 -3.04
CA LEU A 110 -6.34 9.36 -2.59
C LEU A 110 -7.86 9.21 -2.77
N GLN A 111 -8.51 10.23 -3.33
CA GLN A 111 -9.94 10.27 -3.67
C GLN A 111 -10.86 9.87 -2.49
N VAL A 112 -10.57 10.41 -1.32
CA VAL A 112 -11.37 10.21 -0.10
C VAL A 112 -11.67 11.52 0.59
N SER A 113 -12.60 11.51 1.55
CA SER A 113 -12.95 12.71 2.31
C SER A 113 -11.75 13.23 3.12
N ARG A 114 -11.68 14.54 3.35
CA ARG A 114 -10.67 15.14 4.24
C ARG A 114 -10.72 14.56 5.66
N ARG A 115 -11.91 14.20 6.15
CA ARG A 115 -12.09 13.55 7.45
C ARG A 115 -11.46 12.16 7.47
N SER A 116 -11.57 11.38 6.38
CA SER A 116 -10.89 10.09 6.28
C SER A 116 -9.38 10.25 6.35
N ILE A 117 -8.83 11.25 5.65
CA ILE A 117 -7.39 11.55 5.71
C ILE A 117 -6.96 11.99 7.11
N GLN A 118 -7.77 12.80 7.82
CA GLN A 118 -7.46 13.19 9.19
C GLN A 118 -7.38 11.99 10.12
N ASN A 119 -8.36 11.10 10.08
CA ASN A 119 -8.37 9.90 10.90
C ASN A 119 -7.16 8.99 10.58
N ASP A 120 -6.85 8.80 9.28
CA ASP A 120 -5.70 8.00 8.86
C ASP A 120 -4.38 8.61 9.35
N ILE A 121 -4.26 9.96 9.34
CA ILE A 121 -3.07 10.68 9.82
C ILE A 121 -2.94 10.59 11.35
N GLU A 122 -4.04 10.69 12.08
CA GLU A 122 -4.04 10.53 13.55
C GLU A 122 -3.54 9.14 13.96
N GLU A 123 -3.93 8.09 13.23
CA GLU A 123 -3.44 6.73 13.45
C GLU A 123 -1.92 6.63 13.18
N ILE A 124 -1.45 7.19 12.06
CA ILE A 124 -0.02 7.21 11.71
C ILE A 124 0.79 8.01 12.75
N GLN A 125 0.26 9.15 13.20
CA GLN A 125 0.93 9.99 14.19
C GLN A 125 1.13 9.24 15.51
N GLN A 126 0.11 8.54 16.01
CA GLN A 126 0.22 7.72 17.22
C GLN A 126 1.32 6.67 17.11
N GLU A 127 1.41 5.97 15.96
CA GLU A 127 2.46 4.98 15.73
C GLU A 127 3.87 5.62 15.65
N LEU A 128 4.01 6.80 15.04
CA LEU A 128 5.30 7.48 14.90
C LEU A 128 5.80 8.08 16.22
N GLU A 129 4.91 8.51 17.10
CA GLU A 129 5.24 9.04 18.42
C GLU A 129 5.92 8.00 19.33
N GLU A 130 5.62 6.70 19.16
CA GLU A 130 6.32 5.60 19.86
C GLU A 130 7.82 5.53 19.49
N ASP A 131 8.17 6.02 18.32
CA ASP A 131 9.54 6.08 17.80
C ASP A 131 10.18 7.49 17.93
N ASP A 132 9.61 8.39 18.74
CA ASP A 132 10.04 9.80 18.93
C ASP A 132 10.01 10.64 17.63
N ILE A 133 9.13 10.29 16.71
CA ILE A 133 8.88 11.03 15.46
C ILE A 133 7.54 11.71 15.57
N TYR A 134 7.52 13.04 15.45
CA TYR A 134 6.31 13.84 15.61
C TYR A 134 5.93 14.46 14.27
N LEU A 135 4.64 14.41 13.94
CA LEU A 135 4.09 15.04 12.76
C LEU A 135 3.45 16.37 13.14
N GLU A 136 3.98 17.46 12.63
CA GLU A 136 3.39 18.80 12.82
C GLU A 136 2.82 19.36 11.51
N TYR A 137 1.85 20.27 11.67
CA TYR A 137 1.17 20.92 10.56
C TYR A 137 1.34 22.43 10.61
N LYS A 138 2.09 22.98 9.63
CA LYS A 138 2.22 24.42 9.42
C LYS A 138 2.34 24.69 7.92
N ASN A 139 1.22 25.03 7.26
CA ASN A 139 1.13 25.16 5.80
C ASN A 139 1.39 23.85 5.02
N GLY A 140 1.44 22.73 5.70
CA GLY A 140 1.74 21.39 5.22
C GLY A 140 2.28 20.55 6.38
N PHE A 141 2.34 19.23 6.17
CA PHE A 141 2.92 18.32 7.16
C PHE A 141 4.44 18.37 7.11
N TYR A 142 5.08 18.29 8.27
CA TYR A 142 6.52 18.08 8.41
C TYR A 142 6.83 17.23 9.63
N LEU A 143 7.93 16.50 9.57
CA LEU A 143 8.37 15.62 10.65
C LEU A 143 9.35 16.36 11.56
N ILE A 144 9.13 16.20 12.87
CA ILE A 144 10.11 16.54 13.91
C ILE A 144 10.67 15.22 14.43
N GLU A 145 11.94 14.99 14.18
CA GLU A 145 12.66 13.77 14.53
C GLU A 145 13.52 14.05 15.76
N LYS A 146 13.09 13.60 16.94
CA LYS A 146 13.79 13.84 18.21
C LYS A 146 14.81 12.75 18.56
N SER A 147 14.77 11.62 17.86
CA SER A 147 15.68 10.51 18.07
C SER A 147 16.32 10.04 16.77
N LYS A 148 17.43 9.31 16.91
CA LYS A 148 18.11 8.65 15.79
C LYS A 148 17.32 7.48 15.18
N LYS A 149 16.18 7.11 15.78
CA LYS A 149 15.33 6.03 15.30
C LYS A 149 14.69 6.27 13.93
N SER A 150 14.65 7.53 13.48
CA SER A 150 14.04 7.90 12.18
C SER A 150 14.64 7.12 11.00
N TYR A 151 15.95 6.84 11.03
CA TYR A 151 16.60 5.99 10.03
C TYR A 151 16.08 4.56 10.08
N GLU A 152 15.99 3.97 11.27
CA GLU A 152 15.50 2.61 11.45
C GLU A 152 14.03 2.47 11.03
N VAL A 153 13.20 3.45 11.37
CA VAL A 153 11.78 3.48 10.98
C VAL A 153 11.64 3.53 9.45
N ARG A 154 12.41 4.39 8.76
CA ARG A 154 12.43 4.42 7.30
C ARG A 154 12.95 3.13 6.69
N SER A 155 14.01 2.56 7.25
CA SER A 155 14.56 1.28 6.78
C SER A 155 13.55 0.14 6.96
N LYS A 156 12.83 0.10 8.08
CA LYS A 156 11.75 -0.87 8.34
C LYS A 156 10.60 -0.70 7.35
N GLU A 157 10.23 0.54 7.03
CA GLU A 157 9.19 0.84 6.06
C GLU A 157 9.56 0.36 4.65
N ILE A 158 10.74 0.72 4.14
CA ILE A 158 11.23 0.24 2.83
C ILE A 158 11.31 -1.30 2.82
N ARG A 159 11.80 -1.91 3.90
CA ARG A 159 11.90 -3.38 4.02
C ARG A 159 10.55 -4.07 3.84
N SER A 160 9.47 -3.47 4.34
CA SER A 160 8.12 -4.02 4.19
C SER A 160 7.68 -4.12 2.73
N HIS A 161 8.22 -3.26 1.85
CA HIS A 161 7.89 -3.17 0.44
C HIS A 161 8.89 -3.85 -0.52
N ILE A 162 10.02 -4.37 -0.02
CA ILE A 162 11.08 -4.97 -0.87
C ILE A 162 10.51 -6.04 -1.81
N LYS A 163 9.63 -6.92 -1.33
CA LYS A 163 9.01 -7.94 -2.20
C LYS A 163 8.26 -7.32 -3.37
N THR A 164 7.54 -6.24 -3.14
CA THR A 164 6.78 -5.52 -4.19
C THR A 164 7.72 -4.84 -5.18
N LEU A 165 8.82 -4.26 -4.70
CA LEU A 165 9.80 -3.59 -5.56
C LEU A 165 10.48 -4.56 -6.54
N TYR A 166 10.79 -5.79 -6.11
CA TYR A 166 11.39 -6.82 -6.96
C TYR A 166 10.40 -7.56 -7.86
N LYS A 167 9.08 -7.39 -7.69
CA LYS A 167 8.11 -8.04 -8.57
C LYS A 167 8.18 -7.51 -10.00
N THR A 168 8.31 -8.41 -10.97
CA THR A 168 8.16 -8.09 -12.40
C THR A 168 6.69 -7.98 -12.81
N HIS A 169 5.84 -8.83 -12.21
CA HIS A 169 4.39 -8.81 -12.44
C HIS A 169 3.65 -8.41 -11.16
N LEU A 170 3.02 -7.25 -11.21
CA LEU A 170 2.24 -6.71 -10.10
C LEU A 170 0.81 -7.24 -10.21
N THR A 171 0.25 -7.69 -9.09
CA THR A 171 -1.05 -8.37 -9.07
C THR A 171 -2.19 -7.45 -8.67
N THR A 172 -1.88 -6.30 -8.06
CA THR A 172 -2.89 -5.33 -7.61
C THR A 172 -2.52 -3.91 -8.00
N THR A 173 -3.51 -3.05 -8.13
CA THR A 173 -3.31 -1.60 -8.36
C THR A 173 -2.56 -0.96 -7.19
N TYR A 174 -2.79 -1.44 -5.96
CA TYR A 174 -2.04 -1.00 -4.78
C TYR A 174 -0.55 -1.29 -4.92
N GLU A 175 -0.14 -2.50 -5.30
CA GLU A 175 1.28 -2.83 -5.52
C GLU A 175 1.91 -1.96 -6.61
N ALA A 176 1.19 -1.72 -7.71
CA ALA A 176 1.65 -0.82 -8.76
C ALA A 176 1.83 0.62 -8.26
N TYR A 177 0.87 1.11 -7.48
CA TYR A 177 0.93 2.45 -6.90
C TYR A 177 2.11 2.60 -5.93
N ILE A 178 2.28 1.66 -4.99
CA ILE A 178 3.39 1.65 -4.02
C ILE A 178 4.74 1.61 -4.75
N LYS A 179 4.90 0.72 -5.72
CA LYS A 179 6.14 0.63 -6.50
C LYS A 179 6.46 1.97 -7.17
N ASN A 180 5.52 2.55 -7.90
CA ASN A 180 5.68 3.84 -8.56
C ASN A 180 5.97 4.98 -7.57
N LEU A 181 5.29 4.99 -6.41
CA LEU A 181 5.50 5.99 -5.37
C LEU A 181 6.93 5.95 -4.84
N ILE A 182 7.42 4.75 -4.48
CA ILE A 182 8.79 4.57 -3.97
C ILE A 182 9.81 4.97 -5.05
N TYR A 183 9.64 4.54 -6.31
CA TYR A 183 10.54 4.94 -7.39
C TYR A 183 10.64 6.46 -7.56
N LYS A 184 9.50 7.17 -7.46
CA LYS A 184 9.48 8.65 -7.50
C LYS A 184 10.22 9.30 -6.32
N MET A 185 10.14 8.73 -5.13
CA MET A 185 10.82 9.25 -3.93
C MET A 185 12.34 9.18 -4.05
N PHE A 186 12.86 8.28 -4.87
CA PHE A 186 14.28 8.05 -5.06
C PHE A 186 14.88 8.79 -6.26
N LEU A 187 14.07 9.52 -7.03
CA LEU A 187 14.63 10.32 -8.12
C LEU A 187 15.69 11.30 -7.60
N PRO A 188 16.85 11.47 -8.30
CA PRO A 188 17.14 10.97 -9.66
C PRO A 188 17.75 9.55 -9.73
N VAL A 189 17.84 8.80 -8.65
CA VAL A 189 18.41 7.43 -8.64
C VAL A 189 17.41 6.44 -9.23
N ASP A 190 17.84 5.66 -10.21
CA ASP A 190 17.08 4.50 -10.70
C ASP A 190 17.23 3.31 -9.75
N LEU A 191 16.15 2.95 -9.07
CA LEU A 191 16.14 1.83 -8.13
C LEU A 191 16.40 0.47 -8.82
N ASN A 192 16.08 0.30 -10.10
CA ASN A 192 16.38 -0.94 -10.79
C ASN A 192 17.91 -1.09 -10.96
N GLU A 193 18.58 -0.01 -11.35
CA GLU A 193 20.04 -0.01 -11.45
C GLU A 193 20.69 -0.23 -10.08
N LEU A 194 20.16 0.40 -9.02
CA LEU A 194 20.63 0.21 -7.65
C LEU A 194 20.49 -1.26 -7.23
N PHE A 195 19.37 -1.91 -7.50
CA PHE A 195 19.16 -3.33 -7.18
C PHE A 195 20.09 -4.24 -7.97
N LEU A 196 20.27 -3.99 -9.27
CA LEU A 196 21.23 -4.74 -10.09
C LEU A 196 22.67 -4.60 -9.57
N TRP A 197 23.05 -3.40 -9.12
CA TRP A 197 24.35 -3.15 -8.53
C TRP A 197 24.53 -3.92 -7.20
N ILE A 198 23.52 -3.89 -6.31
CA ILE A 198 23.53 -4.65 -5.05
C ILE A 198 23.70 -6.16 -5.33
N ASP A 199 22.89 -6.71 -6.23
CA ASP A 199 22.93 -8.12 -6.59
C ASP A 199 24.26 -8.51 -7.22
N GLY A 200 24.82 -7.63 -8.05
CA GLY A 200 26.15 -7.80 -8.65
C GLY A 200 27.27 -7.80 -7.59
N LEU A 201 27.19 -6.93 -6.60
CA LEU A 201 28.14 -6.87 -5.48
C LEU A 201 28.10 -8.16 -4.65
N LEU A 202 26.90 -8.62 -4.29
CA LEU A 202 26.72 -9.85 -3.52
C LEU A 202 27.24 -11.08 -4.25
N LYS A 203 27.02 -11.18 -5.56
CA LYS A 203 27.58 -12.26 -6.39
C LYS A 203 29.10 -12.22 -6.41
N LYS A 204 29.73 -11.05 -6.50
CA LYS A 204 31.20 -10.90 -6.52
C LYS A 204 31.83 -11.24 -5.17
N THR A 205 31.19 -10.92 -4.06
CA THR A 205 31.69 -11.22 -2.71
C THR A 205 31.47 -12.67 -2.30
N GLY A 206 30.59 -13.40 -2.99
CA GLY A 206 30.20 -14.77 -2.63
C GLY A 206 29.36 -14.84 -1.35
N TRP A 207 28.86 -13.73 -0.84
CA TRP A 207 28.04 -13.69 0.37
C TRP A 207 26.66 -14.30 0.10
N ILE A 208 26.25 -15.20 0.99
CA ILE A 208 24.94 -15.83 0.95
C ILE A 208 24.15 -15.34 2.17
N PHE A 209 23.04 -14.65 1.91
CA PHE A 209 22.14 -14.16 2.95
C PHE A 209 20.86 -14.99 3.04
N SER A 210 20.28 -15.06 4.24
CA SER A 210 18.88 -15.44 4.35
C SER A 210 17.99 -14.38 3.66
N ASP A 211 16.78 -14.75 3.26
CA ASP A 211 15.81 -13.80 2.66
C ASP A 211 15.57 -12.57 3.56
N GLN A 212 15.53 -12.79 4.88
CA GLN A 212 15.35 -11.71 5.86
C GLN A 212 16.56 -10.77 5.94
N THR A 213 17.78 -11.33 5.96
CA THR A 213 19.03 -10.56 6.00
C THR A 213 19.21 -9.78 4.72
N TYR A 214 18.91 -10.38 3.56
CA TYR A 214 18.94 -9.71 2.27
C TYR A 214 18.01 -8.51 2.23
N LYS A 215 16.75 -8.67 2.64
CA LYS A 215 15.79 -7.56 2.70
C LYS A 215 16.24 -6.45 3.64
N TRP A 216 16.80 -6.80 4.78
CA TRP A 216 17.34 -5.81 5.72
C TRP A 216 18.49 -5.02 5.07
N TYR A 217 19.40 -5.71 4.42
CA TYR A 217 20.56 -5.10 3.75
C TYR A 217 20.12 -4.15 2.63
N VAL A 218 19.25 -4.60 1.73
CA VAL A 218 18.71 -3.77 0.65
C VAL A 218 17.97 -2.55 1.20
N ALA A 219 17.13 -2.73 2.23
CA ALA A 219 16.39 -1.62 2.83
C ALA A 219 17.31 -0.56 3.44
N ASN A 220 18.39 -0.96 4.09
CA ASN A 220 19.38 -0.01 4.63
C ASN A 220 20.12 0.75 3.53
N ILE A 221 20.53 0.07 2.45
CA ILE A 221 21.14 0.75 1.30
C ILE A 221 20.16 1.76 0.68
N CYS A 222 18.90 1.37 0.47
CA CYS A 222 17.88 2.28 -0.03
C CYS A 222 17.70 3.48 0.91
N THR A 223 17.57 3.25 2.21
CA THR A 223 17.40 4.34 3.17
C THR A 223 18.60 5.29 3.16
N PHE A 224 19.82 4.76 3.19
CA PHE A 224 21.03 5.54 3.06
C PHE A 224 21.03 6.38 1.78
N THR A 225 20.73 5.75 0.62
CA THR A 225 20.63 6.43 -0.67
C THR A 225 19.61 7.58 -0.63
N TRP A 226 18.47 7.38 0.02
CA TRP A 226 17.47 8.44 0.16
C TRP A 226 17.98 9.62 0.99
N TYR A 227 18.70 9.38 2.10
CA TYR A 227 19.32 10.45 2.89
C TYR A 227 20.32 11.25 2.04
N MET A 228 21.14 10.56 1.25
CA MET A 228 22.09 11.23 0.33
C MET A 228 21.38 12.08 -0.73
N ILE A 229 20.30 11.58 -1.34
CA ILE A 229 19.50 12.34 -2.32
C ILE A 229 18.88 13.58 -1.70
N LYS A 230 18.43 13.50 -0.45
CA LYS A 230 17.76 14.60 0.24
C LYS A 230 18.72 15.54 0.97
N GLU A 231 20.03 15.31 0.86
CA GLU A 231 21.08 16.07 1.56
C GLU A 231 20.81 16.19 3.08
N LYS A 232 20.21 15.13 3.65
CA LYS A 232 19.93 15.03 5.07
C LYS A 232 21.13 14.42 5.81
N ASP A 233 21.43 14.97 6.97
CA ASP A 233 22.42 14.38 7.87
C ASP A 233 22.02 12.96 8.24
N LEU A 234 22.99 12.04 8.12
CA LEU A 234 22.79 10.69 8.64
C LEU A 234 22.80 10.75 10.19
N PRO A 235 21.92 9.96 10.86
CA PRO A 235 22.03 9.86 12.30
C PRO A 235 23.40 9.30 12.67
N GLU A 236 24.13 10.03 13.53
CA GLU A 236 25.42 9.57 14.04
C GLU A 236 25.23 8.24 14.77
N HIS A 237 26.00 7.22 14.42
CA HIS A 237 26.08 5.97 15.16
C HIS A 237 26.93 6.22 16.43
N GLU A 238 26.37 5.95 17.60
CA GLU A 238 27.13 5.78 18.84
C GLU A 238 27.77 4.40 18.86
#